data_f5c99f64dddb6a2385ee33dc6a68e237
#
_entry.id   f5c99f64dddb6a2385ee33dc6a68e237
#
_cell.length_a   1.000
_cell.length_b   1.000
_cell.length_c   1.000
_cell.angle_alpha   90.00
_cell.angle_beta   90.00
_cell.angle_gamma   90.00
#
_symmetry.space_group_name_H-M   'P 1'
#
loop_
_entity.id
_entity.type
_entity.pdbx_description
1 polymer ?
#
loop_
_entity_poly.entity_id
_entity_poly.type
_entity_poly.pdbx_seq_one_letter_code
_entity_poly.pdbx_strand_id
1 'polypeptide(L)'
;HEETKANKAPMLWAVLAYSRDKDSGIMENSILDFNAVNNDSLRLPNDNIEALATKLLFHTAEPPRFLIVIGIDTIVLIDRNKWNEKRYLEFDLQEIFSRHETTTLQAMSVLLHKDSLCPVDGNALIDTLDEQSRKHASGVSQDLKYALRESIEILGNEVIYDLSNHQGRNLIEEPVDAGQLTIECLRYMYRMLFVLFIEARPELGYAPINEQVYASGYSLESLRDIAESIRNDTEEVGEGF
;
A
#
# COMPACT_ATOMS: atom_id res chain seq x y z
N HIS A 1 9.79 8.44 28.47
CA HIS A 1 9.80 7.09 29.04
C HIS A 1 10.69 6.21 28.20
N GLU A 2 11.73 5.63 28.82
CA GLU A 2 12.60 4.60 28.22
C GLU A 2 12.05 3.23 28.54
N GLU A 3 11.83 2.41 27.53
CA GLU A 3 11.61 0.98 27.67
C GLU A 3 12.90 0.27 27.24
N THR A 4 13.48 -0.49 28.18
CA THR A 4 14.73 -1.22 27.95
C THR A 4 14.47 -2.72 27.88
N LYS A 5 15.08 -3.41 26.92
CA LYS A 5 15.23 -4.87 26.95
C LYS A 5 16.28 -5.26 27.99
N ALA A 6 16.24 -6.50 28.48
CA ALA A 6 17.10 -7.03 29.55
C ALA A 6 18.61 -6.74 29.41
N ASN A 7 19.10 -6.20 28.33
CA ASN A 7 20.50 -5.86 28.05
C ASN A 7 20.79 -4.34 28.03
N LYS A 8 20.03 -3.50 28.69
CA LYS A 8 20.29 -2.06 28.88
C LYS A 8 20.15 -1.13 27.69
N ALA A 9 20.00 -1.60 26.46
CA ALA A 9 19.77 -0.71 25.32
C ALA A 9 18.30 -0.24 25.27
N PRO A 10 18.04 1.05 25.10
CA PRO A 10 16.68 1.58 25.00
C PRO A 10 16.00 1.00 23.75
N MET A 11 14.79 0.49 23.90
CA MET A 11 14.02 -0.04 22.79
C MET A 11 13.12 1.04 22.17
N LEU A 12 12.58 1.92 22.98
CA LEU A 12 11.60 2.92 22.59
C LEU A 12 11.90 4.25 23.27
N TRP A 13 11.95 5.31 22.48
CA TRP A 13 11.93 6.70 22.96
C TRP A 13 10.65 7.40 22.47
N ALA A 14 10.13 8.33 23.29
CA ALA A 14 9.03 9.18 22.92
C ALA A 14 9.47 10.63 23.02
N VAL A 15 9.18 11.40 21.96
CA VAL A 15 9.48 12.81 21.84
C VAL A 15 8.20 13.57 21.61
N LEU A 16 8.01 14.68 22.34
CA LEU A 16 6.90 15.58 22.13
C LEU A 16 7.29 16.64 21.10
N ALA A 17 6.46 16.82 20.10
CA ALA A 17 6.67 17.77 19.01
C ALA A 17 5.41 18.65 18.86
N TYR A 18 5.45 19.82 19.43
CA TYR A 18 4.36 20.79 19.28
C TYR A 18 4.64 21.65 18.05
N SER A 19 3.77 21.58 17.05
CA SER A 19 3.78 22.48 15.92
C SER A 19 2.73 23.57 16.10
N ARG A 20 3.08 24.79 15.69
CA ARG A 20 2.12 25.90 15.52
C ARG A 20 1.60 26.00 14.10
N ASP A 21 2.31 25.40 13.16
CA ASP A 21 1.97 25.45 11.74
C ASP A 21 1.13 24.22 11.39
N LYS A 22 -0.12 24.43 11.02
CA LYS A 22 -1.05 23.36 10.67
C LYS A 22 -0.90 22.89 9.22
N ASP A 23 -0.20 23.67 8.39
CA ASP A 23 -0.08 23.40 6.96
C ASP A 23 1.17 22.59 6.61
N SER A 24 2.12 22.46 7.54
CA SER A 24 3.32 21.64 7.37
C SER A 24 3.18 20.30 8.08
N GLY A 25 3.65 19.22 7.44
CA GLY A 25 3.69 17.89 8.06
C GLY A 25 4.53 17.87 9.34
N ILE A 26 4.16 17.04 10.32
CA ILE A 26 4.83 16.99 11.64
C ILE A 26 6.35 16.84 11.52
N MET A 27 6.85 16.12 10.48
CA MET A 27 8.29 15.88 10.29
C MET A 27 9.07 17.09 9.83
N GLU A 28 8.41 18.05 9.18
CA GLU A 28 9.01 19.31 8.70
C GLU A 28 9.03 20.39 9.75
N ASN A 29 8.27 20.20 10.83
CA ASN A 29 8.12 21.19 11.88
C ASN A 29 9.40 21.40 12.67
N SER A 30 9.62 22.65 13.08
CA SER A 30 10.77 23.04 13.87
C SER A 30 10.59 22.67 15.35
N ILE A 31 11.68 22.23 15.98
CA ILE A 31 11.73 21.87 17.42
C ILE A 31 11.72 23.11 18.33
N LEU A 32 11.74 24.29 17.77
CA LEU A 32 11.99 25.56 18.50
C LEU A 32 11.04 25.86 19.66
N ASP A 33 9.82 25.34 19.62
CA ASP A 33 8.83 25.64 20.66
C ASP A 33 9.03 24.87 21.97
N PHE A 34 9.88 23.84 21.97
CA PHE A 34 10.16 23.07 23.19
C PHE A 34 11.11 23.80 24.12
N ASN A 35 11.97 24.69 23.63
CA ASN A 35 12.95 25.43 24.41
C ASN A 35 12.33 26.59 25.25
N ALA A 36 11.09 26.99 24.97
CA ALA A 36 10.41 28.04 25.72
C ALA A 36 9.96 27.60 27.14
N VAL A 37 9.95 26.30 27.41
CA VAL A 37 9.39 25.73 28.66
C VAL A 37 10.43 25.20 29.63
N ASN A 38 11.61 24.76 29.18
CA ASN A 38 12.61 24.16 30.07
C ASN A 38 14.06 24.52 29.75
N ASN A 39 14.63 25.35 30.57
CA ASN A 39 16.07 25.51 30.84
C ASN A 39 17.10 25.50 29.70
N ASP A 40 17.89 26.57 29.70
CA ASP A 40 19.09 26.93 28.93
C ASP A 40 20.17 25.86 28.68
N SER A 41 19.99 24.60 29.08
CA SER A 41 21.05 23.61 29.02
C SER A 41 20.98 22.64 27.83
N LEU A 42 19.87 22.58 27.11
CA LEU A 42 19.73 21.80 25.87
C LEU A 42 19.52 22.77 24.70
N ARG A 43 20.60 23.30 24.14
CA ARG A 43 20.58 23.94 22.83
C ARG A 43 20.28 22.88 21.78
N LEU A 44 19.01 22.58 21.56
CA LEU A 44 18.59 21.85 20.39
C LEU A 44 18.82 22.76 19.16
N PRO A 45 19.50 22.26 18.13
CA PRO A 45 19.70 23.04 16.92
C PRO A 45 18.36 23.39 16.28
N ASN A 46 18.34 24.40 15.41
CA ASN A 46 17.21 24.82 14.57
C ASN A 46 16.86 23.74 13.52
N ASP A 47 16.81 22.49 13.92
CA ASP A 47 16.54 21.35 13.04
C ASP A 47 15.05 21.05 13.05
N ASN A 48 14.56 20.50 11.96
CA ASN A 48 13.22 19.92 11.91
C ASN A 48 13.21 18.57 12.63
N ILE A 49 12.02 18.03 12.83
CA ILE A 49 11.81 16.75 13.54
C ILE A 49 12.46 15.59 12.78
N GLU A 50 12.47 15.62 11.44
CA GLU A 50 13.17 14.60 10.63
C GLU A 50 14.67 14.55 10.93
N ALA A 51 15.31 15.71 11.01
CA ALA A 51 16.74 15.80 11.35
C ALA A 51 17.01 15.36 12.79
N LEU A 52 16.14 15.73 13.73
CA LEU A 52 16.23 15.25 15.11
C LEU A 52 16.08 13.74 15.19
N ALA A 53 15.07 13.17 14.55
CA ALA A 53 14.85 11.72 14.52
C ALA A 53 16.09 11.00 13.98
N THR A 54 16.67 11.49 12.90
CA THR A 54 17.92 10.95 12.33
C THR A 54 19.06 10.99 13.33
N LYS A 55 19.24 12.10 14.05
CA LYS A 55 20.28 12.21 15.08
C LYS A 55 20.03 11.26 16.22
N LEU A 56 18.81 11.15 16.73
CA LEU A 56 18.46 10.25 17.83
C LEU A 56 18.65 8.77 17.46
N LEU A 57 18.29 8.40 16.24
CA LEU A 57 18.34 7.00 15.78
C LEU A 57 19.75 6.53 15.38
N PHE A 58 20.65 7.42 14.99
CA PHE A 58 21.95 7.02 14.44
C PHE A 58 23.17 7.66 15.10
N HIS A 59 23.01 8.80 15.80
CA HIS A 59 24.16 9.50 16.39
C HIS A 59 24.25 9.42 17.91
N THR A 60 23.34 8.69 18.54
CA THR A 60 23.42 8.41 19.99
C THR A 60 24.25 7.16 20.28
N ALA A 61 24.86 7.08 21.46
CA ALA A 61 25.70 5.94 21.84
C ALA A 61 24.89 4.63 21.93
N GLU A 62 23.66 4.70 22.43
CA GLU A 62 22.73 3.57 22.52
C GLU A 62 21.39 3.99 21.90
N PRO A 63 21.27 3.92 20.55
CA PRO A 63 20.09 4.41 19.86
C PRO A 63 18.90 3.46 20.10
N PRO A 64 17.67 4.00 20.26
CA PRO A 64 16.48 3.19 20.37
C PRO A 64 16.17 2.51 19.03
N ARG A 65 15.42 1.41 19.09
CA ARG A 65 14.86 0.82 17.89
C ARG A 65 13.69 1.65 17.37
N PHE A 66 12.80 2.04 18.28
CA PHE A 66 11.61 2.80 17.94
C PHE A 66 11.67 4.22 18.51
N LEU A 67 11.20 5.16 17.72
CA LEU A 67 10.97 6.54 18.14
C LEU A 67 9.51 6.88 17.88
N ILE A 68 8.80 7.31 18.92
CA ILE A 68 7.45 7.85 18.81
C ILE A 68 7.54 9.37 18.88
N VAL A 69 7.05 10.06 17.88
CA VAL A 69 6.88 11.51 17.87
C VAL A 69 5.41 11.81 18.11
N ILE A 70 5.12 12.57 19.16
CA ILE A 70 3.76 12.88 19.58
C ILE A 70 3.53 14.39 19.33
N GLY A 71 2.69 14.68 18.34
CA GLY A 71 2.18 16.01 18.04
C GLY A 71 0.89 16.33 18.80
N ILE A 72 0.21 17.40 18.41
CA ILE A 72 -1.09 17.77 18.99
C ILE A 72 -2.19 16.85 18.48
N ASP A 73 -2.21 16.60 17.19
CA ASP A 73 -3.22 15.83 16.46
C ASP A 73 -2.63 14.66 15.66
N THR A 74 -1.33 14.42 15.79
CA THR A 74 -0.61 13.41 15.02
C THR A 74 0.35 12.63 15.92
N ILE A 75 0.40 11.30 15.72
CA ILE A 75 1.42 10.43 16.31
C ILE A 75 2.19 9.78 15.17
N VAL A 76 3.53 9.83 15.23
CA VAL A 76 4.39 9.16 14.27
C VAL A 76 5.21 8.09 14.96
N LEU A 77 5.16 6.87 14.43
CA LEU A 77 6.00 5.76 14.85
C LEU A 77 7.09 5.51 13.82
N ILE A 78 8.33 5.65 14.24
CA ILE A 78 9.53 5.46 13.41
C ILE A 78 10.25 4.20 13.87
N ASP A 79 10.50 3.27 12.95
CA ASP A 79 11.41 2.14 13.15
C ASP A 79 12.77 2.49 12.53
N ARG A 80 13.84 2.45 13.34
CA ARG A 80 15.21 2.69 12.88
C ARG A 80 15.58 1.81 11.68
N ASN A 81 15.10 0.57 11.64
CA ASN A 81 15.38 -0.36 10.56
C ASN A 81 14.78 0.06 9.20
N LYS A 82 13.76 0.92 9.23
CA LYS A 82 13.03 1.42 8.05
C LYS A 82 13.31 2.88 7.73
N TRP A 83 13.98 3.59 8.64
CA TRP A 83 14.22 5.02 8.50
C TRP A 83 15.09 5.40 7.31
N ASN A 84 16.04 4.55 6.93
CA ASN A 84 16.85 4.76 5.72
C ASN A 84 16.01 4.78 4.43
N GLU A 85 14.85 4.12 4.44
CA GLU A 85 13.86 4.13 3.35
C GLU A 85 12.86 5.30 3.49
N LYS A 86 13.03 6.16 4.52
CA LYS A 86 12.09 7.23 4.91
C LYS A 86 10.68 6.71 5.16
N ARG A 87 10.55 5.51 5.70
CA ARG A 87 9.27 4.87 6.03
C ARG A 87 8.97 5.02 7.51
N TYR A 88 7.79 5.51 7.79
CA TYR A 88 7.23 5.63 9.13
C TYR A 88 5.71 5.42 9.09
N LEU A 89 5.10 5.21 10.23
CA LEU A 89 3.65 5.16 10.38
C LEU A 89 3.18 6.46 11.01
N GLU A 90 2.25 7.11 10.36
CA GLU A 90 1.61 8.34 10.83
C GLU A 90 0.14 8.06 11.16
N PHE A 91 -0.28 8.52 12.32
CA PHE A 91 -1.63 8.42 12.81
C PHE A 91 -2.20 9.83 12.96
N ASP A 92 -3.08 10.21 12.04
CA ASP A 92 -3.87 11.44 12.13
C ASP A 92 -5.01 11.20 13.13
N LEU A 93 -4.85 11.75 14.33
CA LEU A 93 -5.83 11.57 15.41
C LEU A 93 -7.14 12.28 15.11
N GLN A 94 -7.10 13.42 14.42
CA GLN A 94 -8.30 14.15 14.07
C GLN A 94 -9.16 13.32 13.10
N GLU A 95 -8.54 12.74 12.08
CA GLU A 95 -9.22 11.88 11.11
C GLU A 95 -9.73 10.58 11.78
N ILE A 96 -8.87 9.90 12.55
CA ILE A 96 -9.21 8.65 13.24
C ILE A 96 -10.41 8.85 14.18
N PHE A 97 -10.41 9.92 14.96
CA PHE A 97 -11.51 10.19 15.90
C PHE A 97 -12.79 10.68 15.21
N SER A 98 -12.66 11.45 14.09
CA SER A 98 -13.83 11.94 13.37
C SER A 98 -14.62 10.85 12.66
N ARG A 99 -13.94 9.80 12.19
CA ARG A 99 -14.58 8.66 11.51
C ARG A 99 -15.33 7.73 12.44
N HIS A 100 -15.05 7.77 13.75
CA HIS A 100 -15.64 6.87 14.75
C HIS A 100 -15.50 5.37 14.43
N GLU A 101 -14.51 4.99 13.64
CA GLU A 101 -14.26 3.60 13.28
C GLU A 101 -13.49 2.87 14.39
N THR A 102 -14.17 1.95 15.06
CA THR A 102 -13.59 1.14 16.14
C THR A 102 -12.40 0.29 15.67
N THR A 103 -12.44 -0.20 14.44
CA THR A 103 -11.36 -1.01 13.84
C THR A 103 -10.06 -0.25 13.70
N THR A 104 -10.11 1.00 13.24
CA THR A 104 -8.93 1.88 13.10
C THR A 104 -8.34 2.23 14.47
N LEU A 105 -9.19 2.54 15.45
CA LEU A 105 -8.74 2.76 16.84
C LEU A 105 -8.10 1.53 17.47
N GLN A 106 -8.66 0.35 17.24
CA GLN A 106 -8.09 -0.91 17.70
C GLN A 106 -6.72 -1.17 17.05
N ALA A 107 -6.62 -0.98 15.74
CA ALA A 107 -5.37 -1.14 15.00
C ALA A 107 -4.27 -0.19 15.53
N MET A 108 -4.58 1.09 15.72
CA MET A 108 -3.67 2.06 16.32
C MET A 108 -3.24 1.63 17.73
N SER A 109 -4.20 1.23 18.58
CA SER A 109 -3.93 0.79 19.95
C SER A 109 -3.01 -0.42 20.00
N VAL A 110 -3.23 -1.40 19.11
CA VAL A 110 -2.40 -2.60 19.01
C VAL A 110 -1.01 -2.26 18.50
N LEU A 111 -0.88 -1.43 17.47
CA LEU A 111 0.42 -1.05 16.90
C LEU A 111 1.27 -0.24 17.86
N LEU A 112 0.66 0.63 18.68
CA LEU A 112 1.36 1.45 19.66
C LEU A 112 1.49 0.79 21.04
N HIS A 113 0.94 -0.42 21.21
CA HIS A 113 1.01 -1.12 22.48
C HIS A 113 2.45 -1.52 22.83
N LYS A 114 2.79 -1.44 24.11
CA LYS A 114 4.12 -1.79 24.60
C LYS A 114 4.57 -3.18 24.17
N ASP A 115 3.74 -4.19 24.36
CA ASP A 115 4.09 -5.57 24.04
C ASP A 115 4.20 -5.83 22.53
N SER A 116 3.59 -4.98 21.72
CA SER A 116 3.70 -5.04 20.26
C SER A 116 5.02 -4.45 19.75
N LEU A 117 5.49 -3.38 20.38
CA LEU A 117 6.74 -2.70 20.00
C LEU A 117 7.96 -3.29 20.73
N CYS A 118 7.81 -3.58 22.02
CA CYS A 118 8.88 -4.03 22.90
C CYS A 118 8.51 -5.34 23.59
N PRO A 119 8.26 -6.43 22.86
CA PRO A 119 7.91 -7.71 23.47
C PRO A 119 9.07 -8.21 24.35
N VAL A 120 8.73 -8.88 25.44
CA VAL A 120 9.72 -9.51 26.33
C VAL A 120 10.46 -10.62 25.58
N ASP A 121 9.72 -11.42 24.82
CA ASP A 121 10.23 -12.51 23.99
C ASP A 121 9.74 -12.37 22.55
N GLY A 122 10.57 -12.78 21.58
CA GLY A 122 10.20 -12.80 20.17
C GLY A 122 10.45 -11.49 19.41
N ASN A 123 9.78 -11.34 18.28
CA ASN A 123 9.89 -10.20 17.38
C ASN A 123 8.77 -9.19 17.65
N ALA A 124 9.03 -7.91 17.38
CA ALA A 124 7.99 -6.90 17.44
C ALA A 124 6.88 -7.22 16.43
N LEU A 125 5.63 -6.89 16.79
CA LEU A 125 4.47 -7.14 15.91
C LEU A 125 4.65 -6.53 14.52
N ILE A 126 5.27 -5.36 14.46
CA ILE A 126 5.52 -4.65 13.19
C ILE A 126 6.43 -5.45 12.23
N ASP A 127 7.34 -6.25 12.75
CA ASP A 127 8.20 -7.14 11.94
C ASP A 127 7.38 -8.25 11.30
N THR A 128 6.49 -8.85 12.08
CA THR A 128 5.59 -9.91 11.61
C THR A 128 4.63 -9.38 10.54
N LEU A 129 4.08 -8.19 10.76
CA LEU A 129 3.18 -7.55 9.79
C LEU A 129 3.90 -7.16 8.50
N ASP A 130 5.13 -6.63 8.59
CA ASP A 130 5.94 -6.29 7.42
C ASP A 130 6.30 -7.57 6.61
N GLU A 131 6.65 -8.66 7.28
CA GLU A 131 6.93 -9.94 6.62
C GLU A 131 5.68 -10.53 5.96
N GLN A 132 4.54 -10.50 6.64
CA GLN A 132 3.26 -10.95 6.07
C GLN A 132 2.85 -10.10 4.88
N SER A 133 2.98 -8.77 4.98
CA SER A 133 2.70 -7.84 3.88
C SER A 133 3.57 -8.14 2.65
N ARG A 134 4.87 -8.40 2.83
CA ARG A 134 5.77 -8.77 1.74
C ARG A 134 5.42 -10.12 1.12
N LYS A 135 5.09 -11.13 1.93
CA LYS A 135 4.65 -12.44 1.44
C LYS A 135 3.36 -12.32 0.66
N HIS A 136 2.40 -11.54 1.17
CA HIS A 136 1.13 -11.30 0.49
C HIS A 136 1.33 -10.56 -0.84
N ALA A 137 2.11 -9.48 -0.84
CA ALA A 137 2.43 -8.74 -2.07
C ALA A 137 3.15 -9.60 -3.11
N SER A 138 4.06 -10.49 -2.67
CA SER A 138 4.74 -11.45 -3.56
C SER A 138 3.75 -12.47 -4.11
N GLY A 139 2.85 -13.03 -3.28
CA GLY A 139 1.81 -13.95 -3.70
C GLY A 139 0.88 -13.33 -4.74
N VAL A 140 0.34 -12.14 -4.46
CA VAL A 140 -0.53 -11.40 -5.40
C VAL A 140 0.18 -11.13 -6.72
N SER A 141 1.47 -10.76 -6.69
CA SER A 141 2.24 -10.53 -7.92
C SER A 141 2.43 -11.81 -8.74
N GLN A 142 2.59 -12.95 -8.09
CA GLN A 142 2.72 -14.23 -8.74
C GLN A 142 1.39 -14.71 -9.33
N ASP A 143 0.30 -14.58 -8.58
CA ASP A 143 -1.05 -14.92 -9.04
C ASP A 143 -1.45 -14.05 -10.25
N LEU A 144 -1.16 -12.75 -10.19
CA LEU A 144 -1.37 -11.84 -11.32
C LEU A 144 -0.57 -12.26 -12.56
N LYS A 145 0.67 -12.70 -12.38
CA LYS A 145 1.50 -13.17 -13.48
C LYS A 145 0.90 -14.43 -14.15
N TYR A 146 0.38 -15.37 -13.37
CA TYR A 146 -0.30 -16.55 -13.91
C TYR A 146 -1.61 -16.19 -14.61
N ALA A 147 -2.42 -15.33 -13.99
CA ALA A 147 -3.67 -14.86 -14.58
C ALA A 147 -3.44 -14.12 -15.91
N LEU A 148 -2.41 -13.28 -15.98
CA LEU A 148 -2.02 -12.60 -17.22
C LEU A 148 -1.61 -13.58 -18.32
N ARG A 149 -0.82 -14.59 -17.97
CA ARG A 149 -0.40 -15.61 -18.92
C ARG A 149 -1.61 -16.37 -19.48
N GLU A 150 -2.49 -16.82 -18.62
CA GLU A 150 -3.73 -17.51 -19.01
C GLU A 150 -4.61 -16.62 -19.89
N SER A 151 -4.78 -15.36 -19.53
CA SER A 151 -5.55 -14.39 -20.32
C SER A 151 -4.96 -14.19 -21.73
N ILE A 152 -3.63 -14.16 -21.87
CA ILE A 152 -2.95 -14.06 -23.17
C ILE A 152 -3.17 -15.33 -23.99
N GLU A 153 -3.14 -16.50 -23.36
CA GLU A 153 -3.40 -17.80 -24.03
C GLU A 153 -4.85 -17.87 -24.52
N ILE A 154 -5.82 -17.46 -23.69
CA ILE A 154 -7.25 -17.40 -24.08
C ILE A 154 -7.44 -16.44 -25.25
N LEU A 155 -6.92 -15.22 -25.15
CA LEU A 155 -7.06 -14.21 -26.18
C LEU A 155 -6.40 -14.65 -27.51
N GLY A 156 -5.21 -15.24 -27.45
CA GLY A 156 -4.51 -15.76 -28.62
C GLY A 156 -5.27 -16.90 -29.30
N ASN A 157 -5.82 -17.83 -28.52
CA ASN A 157 -6.63 -18.93 -29.02
C ASN A 157 -7.91 -18.43 -29.70
N GLU A 158 -8.57 -17.43 -29.12
CA GLU A 158 -9.77 -16.85 -29.72
C GLU A 158 -9.48 -16.14 -31.06
N VAL A 159 -8.37 -15.43 -31.15
CA VAL A 159 -7.93 -14.83 -32.42
C VAL A 159 -7.67 -15.89 -33.49
N ILE A 160 -7.01 -16.99 -33.15
CA ILE A 160 -6.75 -18.12 -34.05
C ILE A 160 -8.06 -18.76 -34.50
N TYR A 161 -8.98 -18.96 -33.56
CA TYR A 161 -10.30 -19.52 -33.83
C TYR A 161 -11.10 -18.63 -34.80
N ASP A 162 -11.14 -17.31 -34.56
CA ASP A 162 -11.84 -16.36 -35.42
C ASP A 162 -11.24 -16.34 -36.84
N LEU A 163 -9.93 -16.28 -36.97
CA LEU A 163 -9.24 -16.31 -38.26
C LEU A 163 -9.57 -17.56 -39.07
N SER A 164 -9.62 -18.72 -38.40
CA SER A 164 -9.89 -20.00 -39.05
C SER A 164 -11.36 -20.18 -39.41
N ASN A 165 -12.26 -19.95 -38.44
CA ASN A 165 -13.67 -20.36 -38.58
C ASN A 165 -14.57 -19.26 -39.15
N HIS A 166 -14.33 -18.00 -38.81
CA HIS A 166 -15.16 -16.88 -39.28
C HIS A 166 -14.58 -16.22 -40.52
N GLN A 167 -13.26 -16.08 -40.61
CA GLN A 167 -12.61 -15.45 -41.74
C GLN A 167 -12.18 -16.45 -42.83
N GLY A 168 -12.30 -17.76 -42.54
CA GLY A 168 -11.99 -18.82 -43.50
C GLY A 168 -10.52 -18.90 -43.91
N ARG A 169 -9.60 -18.36 -43.11
CA ARG A 169 -8.17 -18.33 -43.41
C ARG A 169 -7.57 -19.73 -43.26
N ASN A 170 -6.85 -20.18 -44.27
CA ASN A 170 -6.11 -21.44 -44.18
C ASN A 170 -4.77 -21.22 -43.42
N LEU A 171 -4.76 -21.53 -42.15
CA LEU A 171 -3.59 -21.28 -41.26
C LEU A 171 -2.39 -22.21 -41.60
N ILE A 172 -2.58 -23.21 -42.45
CA ILE A 172 -1.49 -24.08 -42.95
C ILE A 172 -0.74 -23.36 -44.09
N GLU A 173 -1.47 -22.71 -44.96
CA GLU A 173 -0.92 -21.96 -46.11
C GLU A 173 -0.45 -20.56 -45.70
N GLU A 174 -1.18 -19.95 -44.80
CA GLU A 174 -0.89 -18.62 -44.27
C GLU A 174 -0.73 -18.68 -42.74
N PRO A 175 0.43 -19.11 -42.23
CA PRO A 175 0.65 -19.26 -40.81
C PRO A 175 0.63 -17.89 -40.12
N VAL A 176 0.06 -17.87 -38.91
CA VAL A 176 0.10 -16.70 -38.03
C VAL A 176 1.47 -16.60 -37.37
N ASP A 177 2.08 -15.44 -37.40
CA ASP A 177 3.29 -15.19 -36.63
C ASP A 177 2.94 -15.17 -35.12
N ALA A 178 3.32 -16.24 -34.42
CA ALA A 178 3.05 -16.40 -33.00
C ALA A 178 3.73 -15.28 -32.15
N GLY A 179 4.90 -14.80 -32.59
CA GLY A 179 5.61 -13.71 -31.90
C GLY A 179 4.84 -12.39 -31.99
N GLN A 180 4.40 -12.05 -33.20
CA GLN A 180 3.59 -10.83 -33.42
C GLN A 180 2.24 -10.94 -32.69
N LEU A 181 1.56 -12.09 -32.77
CA LEU A 181 0.30 -12.31 -32.07
C LEU A 181 0.47 -12.11 -30.56
N THR A 182 1.52 -12.67 -29.97
CA THR A 182 1.82 -12.51 -28.54
C THR A 182 2.02 -11.04 -28.18
N ILE A 183 2.72 -10.27 -28.99
CA ILE A 183 2.93 -8.83 -28.75
C ILE A 183 1.60 -8.06 -28.78
N GLU A 184 0.72 -8.39 -29.73
CA GLU A 184 -0.59 -7.72 -29.82
C GLU A 184 -1.51 -8.11 -28.65
N CYS A 185 -1.51 -9.37 -28.21
CA CYS A 185 -2.23 -9.81 -27.02
C CYS A 185 -1.70 -9.10 -25.76
N LEU A 186 -0.39 -8.98 -25.61
CA LEU A 186 0.24 -8.23 -24.49
C LEU A 186 -0.16 -6.76 -24.50
N ARG A 187 -0.19 -6.10 -25.66
CA ARG A 187 -0.63 -4.71 -25.78
C ARG A 187 -2.09 -4.55 -25.39
N TYR A 188 -2.94 -5.48 -25.80
CA TYR A 188 -4.35 -5.45 -25.45
C TYR A 188 -4.54 -5.63 -23.94
N MET A 189 -3.90 -6.62 -23.34
CA MET A 189 -3.94 -6.86 -21.90
C MET A 189 -3.41 -5.66 -21.10
N TYR A 190 -2.32 -5.05 -21.54
CA TYR A 190 -1.80 -3.84 -20.91
C TYR A 190 -2.82 -2.70 -20.90
N ARG A 191 -3.50 -2.48 -22.03
CA ARG A 191 -4.54 -1.44 -22.14
C ARG A 191 -5.72 -1.72 -21.21
N MET A 192 -6.16 -2.97 -21.14
CA MET A 192 -7.23 -3.38 -20.20
C MET A 192 -6.82 -3.14 -18.74
N LEU A 193 -5.64 -3.60 -18.35
CA LEU A 193 -5.12 -3.37 -17.00
C LEU A 193 -5.00 -1.89 -16.65
N PHE A 194 -4.58 -1.08 -17.61
CA PHE A 194 -4.48 0.37 -17.41
C PHE A 194 -5.85 1.01 -17.19
N VAL A 195 -6.88 0.60 -17.95
CA VAL A 195 -8.25 1.11 -17.74
C VAL A 195 -8.80 0.63 -16.41
N LEU A 196 -8.65 -0.66 -16.07
CA LEU A 196 -9.05 -1.20 -14.76
C LEU A 196 -8.36 -0.46 -13.59
N PHE A 197 -7.07 -0.14 -13.74
CA PHE A 197 -6.35 0.64 -12.75
C PHE A 197 -6.94 2.04 -12.55
N ILE A 198 -7.28 2.72 -13.66
CA ILE A 198 -7.90 4.06 -13.61
C ILE A 198 -9.29 3.99 -12.99
N GLU A 199 -10.09 2.99 -13.36
CA GLU A 199 -11.44 2.80 -12.82
C GLU A 199 -11.42 2.48 -11.32
N ALA A 200 -10.42 1.73 -10.85
CA ALA A 200 -10.22 1.43 -9.44
C ALA A 200 -9.71 2.64 -8.60
N ARG A 201 -9.37 3.76 -9.24
CA ARG A 201 -8.77 4.95 -8.62
C ARG A 201 -9.54 6.22 -8.99
N PRO A 202 -10.80 6.38 -8.53
CA PRO A 202 -11.62 7.55 -8.87
C PRO A 202 -10.98 8.88 -8.43
N GLU A 203 -10.14 8.86 -7.42
CA GLU A 203 -9.40 10.03 -6.94
C GLU A 203 -8.42 10.63 -7.97
N LEU A 204 -8.00 9.84 -8.97
CA LEU A 204 -7.16 10.33 -10.06
C LEU A 204 -7.91 11.19 -11.07
N GLY A 205 -9.25 11.12 -11.10
CA GLY A 205 -10.10 11.94 -11.97
C GLY A 205 -9.99 11.64 -13.48
N TYR A 206 -9.37 10.52 -13.87
CA TYR A 206 -9.20 10.15 -15.28
C TYR A 206 -10.41 9.45 -15.89
N ALA A 207 -11.23 8.79 -15.08
CA ALA A 207 -12.45 8.15 -15.52
C ALA A 207 -13.64 8.66 -14.71
N PRO A 208 -14.79 8.99 -15.34
CA PRO A 208 -15.97 9.50 -14.67
C PRO A 208 -16.78 8.36 -14.03
N ILE A 209 -16.17 7.59 -13.14
CA ILE A 209 -16.77 6.41 -12.49
C ILE A 209 -18.03 6.76 -11.69
N ASN A 210 -18.10 7.99 -11.17
CA ASN A 210 -19.26 8.48 -10.42
C ASN A 210 -20.47 8.79 -11.31
N GLU A 211 -20.28 8.85 -12.64
CA GLU A 211 -21.35 9.07 -13.60
C GLU A 211 -22.02 7.74 -13.94
N GLN A 212 -23.32 7.62 -13.63
CA GLN A 212 -24.08 6.39 -13.82
C GLN A 212 -24.02 5.85 -15.25
N VAL A 213 -24.04 6.73 -16.25
CA VAL A 213 -23.98 6.33 -17.67
C VAL A 213 -22.65 5.64 -17.99
N TYR A 214 -21.55 6.16 -17.47
CA TYR A 214 -20.24 5.53 -17.64
C TYR A 214 -20.17 4.20 -16.90
N ALA A 215 -20.52 4.22 -15.61
CA ALA A 215 -20.40 3.03 -14.73
C ALA A 215 -21.22 1.84 -15.27
N SER A 216 -22.43 2.08 -15.81
CA SER A 216 -23.32 1.02 -16.28
C SER A 216 -23.14 0.62 -17.74
N GLY A 217 -22.55 1.49 -18.58
CA GLY A 217 -22.52 1.26 -20.02
C GLY A 217 -21.14 1.26 -20.68
N TYR A 218 -20.12 1.78 -20.01
CA TYR A 218 -18.79 1.98 -20.61
C TYR A 218 -17.65 1.47 -19.75
N SER A 219 -17.88 1.17 -18.46
CA SER A 219 -16.82 0.67 -17.56
C SER A 219 -16.42 -0.77 -17.89
N LEU A 220 -15.17 -1.13 -17.64
CA LEU A 220 -14.73 -2.53 -17.74
C LEU A 220 -15.37 -3.38 -16.61
N GLU A 221 -15.75 -2.77 -15.50
CA GLU A 221 -16.50 -3.41 -14.44
C GLU A 221 -17.85 -3.96 -14.93
N SER A 222 -18.62 -3.15 -15.70
CA SER A 222 -19.88 -3.60 -16.27
C SER A 222 -19.71 -4.72 -17.30
N LEU A 223 -18.62 -4.68 -18.09
CA LEU A 223 -18.29 -5.77 -19.02
C LEU A 223 -17.90 -7.06 -18.28
N ARG A 224 -17.22 -6.96 -17.16
CA ARG A 224 -16.91 -8.10 -16.30
C ARG A 224 -18.17 -8.77 -15.79
N ASP A 225 -19.14 -7.99 -15.30
CA ASP A 225 -20.40 -8.50 -14.78
C ASP A 225 -21.20 -9.25 -15.88
N ILE A 226 -21.19 -8.73 -17.12
CA ILE A 226 -21.80 -9.40 -18.25
C ILE A 226 -21.09 -10.72 -18.58
N ALA A 227 -19.74 -10.73 -18.60
CA ALA A 227 -18.97 -11.93 -18.87
C ALA A 227 -19.17 -13.01 -17.80
N GLU A 228 -19.27 -12.62 -16.52
CA GLU A 228 -19.57 -13.52 -15.41
C GLU A 228 -20.98 -14.12 -15.53
N SER A 229 -21.98 -13.32 -15.92
CA SER A 229 -23.34 -13.82 -16.12
C SER A 229 -23.42 -14.85 -17.25
N ILE A 230 -22.74 -14.60 -18.39
CA ILE A 230 -22.70 -15.54 -19.51
C ILE A 230 -22.00 -16.86 -19.11
N ARG A 231 -20.93 -16.78 -18.32
CA ARG A 231 -20.22 -17.96 -17.85
C ARG A 231 -21.09 -18.81 -16.94
N ASN A 232 -21.79 -18.20 -16.00
CA ASN A 232 -22.68 -18.90 -15.06
C ASN A 232 -23.86 -19.56 -15.79
N ASP A 233 -24.46 -18.89 -16.77
CA ASP A 233 -25.53 -19.46 -17.61
C ASP A 233 -25.05 -20.67 -18.41
N THR A 234 -23.79 -20.67 -18.87
CA THR A 234 -23.18 -21.80 -19.60
C THR A 234 -22.85 -22.98 -18.69
N GLU A 235 -22.46 -22.73 -17.45
CA GLU A 235 -22.21 -23.78 -16.45
C GLU A 235 -23.49 -24.47 -16.00
N GLU A 236 -24.60 -23.72 -15.79
CA GLU A 236 -25.91 -24.30 -15.45
C GLU A 236 -26.50 -25.18 -16.55
N VAL A 237 -26.24 -24.85 -17.81
CA VAL A 237 -26.65 -25.69 -18.96
C VAL A 237 -25.78 -26.95 -19.10
N GLY A 238 -24.51 -26.91 -18.65
CA GLY A 238 -23.56 -28.04 -18.71
C GLY A 238 -23.80 -29.12 -17.63
N GLU A 239 -24.41 -28.80 -16.50
CA GLU A 239 -24.73 -29.76 -15.43
C GLU A 239 -26.07 -30.49 -15.64
N GLY A 240 -26.82 -30.18 -16.67
CA GLY A 240 -28.14 -30.72 -16.99
C GLY A 240 -28.19 -31.87 -18.01
N PHE A 241 -27.02 -32.46 -18.36
CA PHE A 241 -26.96 -33.62 -19.27
C PHE A 241 -26.19 -34.80 -18.68
#